data_09bff29ee8d2bd963181c5b642102f1c
#
_entry.id   09bff29ee8d2bd963181c5b642102f1c
#
_cell.length_a   1.000
_cell.length_b   1.000
_cell.length_c   1.000
_cell.angle_alpha   90.00
_cell.angle_beta   90.00
_cell.angle_gamma   90.00
#
_symmetry.space_group_name_H-M   'P 1'
#
loop_
_entity.id
_entity.type
_entity.pdbx_description
1 polymer ?
#
loop_
_entity_poly.entity_id
_entity_poly.type
_entity_poly.pdbx_seq_one_letter_code
_entity_poly.pdbx_strand_id
1 'polypeptide(L)'
;MIGGGIMGAGILRESVRSGLRALLVEQHDFAWGASGRSSNVVHGGFRYLMRGQLHLTHDAVRGRQELLAAGAGLVEPLGFLASDYGEGPIWRMAMRAGLAVYDIFAGYWRHAYRKAGDFQMLAPYIATEGLRGGFAFYDAQTDDARLVWRVIQEAMMGGGVALNYARAGQLLWEGDRVVGARLRDVAGGNAAEVRARVVVNATGAWADEVRGEVGGQEMVRQLRGSHLVFPGWRVPVAQSITVYHPVDNRPVFVLPWEGSTLVGTTDLDHDQPLNDEPHITPDETAYLMSALEYLFPALDLTLDDIISTYAGVRPVIGGKHKADPSSESREYSVLEEHGLVTVTGGKLTTFHPAALDVLEVVRRHIPEAPAPVEKQPVLDAVSKPQAVVAVPRRILGRHGNAASAMAEAAREGEWEVVPQTHTLWAEVRWAARAEAVVHLEDLMLRRTRLGVLLPRGGEALLPQIGAICREELGWEDARWEAEAAEYMALWNASYSLPERATIPDWHALLSDALRARELSRQKRKKVARRVLAQVATGCAVAGALLFGGLRAWRGRSRSASRKQK
;
A
#
# COMPACT_ATOMS: atom_id res chain seq x y z
N MET A 1 -17.70 -2.32 -15.99
CA MET A 1 -16.67 -2.75 -15.05
C MET A 1 -17.32 -3.00 -13.70
N ILE A 2 -16.93 -4.09 -13.03
CA ILE A 2 -17.39 -4.47 -11.69
C ILE A 2 -16.20 -4.25 -10.74
N GLY A 3 -16.35 -3.36 -9.75
CA GLY A 3 -15.35 -3.02 -8.74
C GLY A 3 -14.80 -1.60 -8.87
N GLY A 4 -14.99 -0.77 -7.81
CA GLY A 4 -14.62 0.65 -7.72
C GLY A 4 -13.28 0.92 -7.03
N GLY A 5 -12.35 -0.05 -7.06
CA GLY A 5 -10.98 0.13 -6.64
C GLY A 5 -10.12 0.77 -7.74
N ILE A 6 -8.80 0.89 -7.48
CA ILE A 6 -7.88 1.57 -8.40
C ILE A 6 -7.80 0.93 -9.79
N MET A 7 -7.97 -0.41 -9.89
CA MET A 7 -7.99 -1.11 -11.18
C MET A 7 -9.22 -0.75 -11.99
N GLY A 8 -10.42 -0.85 -11.40
CA GLY A 8 -11.66 -0.47 -12.07
C GLY A 8 -11.70 1.01 -12.46
N ALA A 9 -11.23 1.89 -11.57
CA ALA A 9 -11.08 3.32 -11.83
C ALA A 9 -10.18 3.60 -13.05
N GLY A 10 -9.01 2.97 -13.10
CA GLY A 10 -8.08 3.08 -14.22
C GLY A 10 -8.68 2.59 -15.54
N ILE A 11 -9.35 1.43 -15.51
CA ILE A 11 -9.99 0.85 -16.70
C ILE A 11 -11.14 1.73 -17.18
N LEU A 12 -11.96 2.28 -16.27
CA LEU A 12 -13.02 3.22 -16.62
C LEU A 12 -12.44 4.42 -17.36
N ARG A 13 -11.40 5.04 -16.79
CA ARG A 13 -10.78 6.22 -17.35
C ARG A 13 -10.18 5.98 -18.73
N GLU A 14 -9.41 4.91 -18.89
CA GLU A 14 -8.79 4.60 -20.19
C GLU A 14 -9.82 4.14 -21.24
N SER A 15 -10.92 3.48 -20.81
CA SER A 15 -12.06 3.19 -21.69
C SER A 15 -12.69 4.46 -22.24
N VAL A 16 -12.96 5.44 -21.38
CA VAL A 16 -13.54 6.74 -21.78
C VAL A 16 -12.59 7.49 -22.72
N ARG A 17 -11.30 7.53 -22.41
CA ARG A 17 -10.27 8.15 -23.26
C ARG A 17 -10.18 7.49 -24.63
N SER A 18 -10.46 6.20 -24.71
CA SER A 18 -10.55 5.44 -25.98
C SER A 18 -11.91 5.60 -26.67
N GLY A 19 -12.77 6.51 -26.24
CA GLY A 19 -14.07 6.77 -26.84
C GLY A 19 -15.14 5.69 -26.58
N LEU A 20 -14.92 4.79 -25.63
CA LEU A 20 -15.87 3.77 -25.27
C LEU A 20 -16.90 4.31 -24.27
N ARG A 21 -18.17 3.93 -24.41
CA ARG A 21 -19.18 4.14 -23.37
C ARG A 21 -18.95 3.12 -22.26
N ALA A 22 -18.65 3.59 -21.06
CA ALA A 22 -18.21 2.76 -19.97
C ALA A 22 -19.00 3.04 -18.68
N LEU A 23 -19.39 1.97 -18.00
CA LEU A 23 -20.05 1.97 -16.68
C LEU A 23 -19.16 1.23 -15.69
N LEU A 24 -18.90 1.84 -14.54
CA LEU A 24 -18.30 1.19 -13.37
C LEU A 24 -19.35 1.09 -12.27
N VAL A 25 -19.45 -0.09 -11.65
CA VAL A 25 -20.32 -0.34 -10.50
C VAL A 25 -19.51 -0.86 -9.33
N GLU A 26 -19.84 -0.39 -8.13
CA GLU A 26 -19.20 -0.78 -6.87
C GLU A 26 -20.30 -1.12 -5.84
N GLN A 27 -20.14 -2.25 -5.15
CA GLN A 27 -21.15 -2.71 -4.18
C GLN A 27 -21.17 -1.92 -2.87
N HIS A 28 -20.04 -1.32 -2.51
CA HIS A 28 -19.87 -0.40 -1.38
C HIS A 28 -19.60 1.01 -1.91
N ASP A 29 -18.86 1.79 -1.16
CA ASP A 29 -18.31 3.05 -1.68
C ASP A 29 -17.02 2.83 -2.49
N PHE A 30 -16.69 3.78 -3.35
CA PHE A 30 -15.44 3.76 -4.11
C PHE A 30 -14.22 3.70 -3.19
N ALA A 31 -13.23 2.89 -3.56
CA ALA A 31 -12.04 2.61 -2.75
C ALA A 31 -12.31 1.90 -1.41
N TRP A 32 -13.49 1.35 -1.17
CA TRP A 32 -13.80 0.65 0.08
C TRP A 32 -12.88 -0.55 0.34
N GLY A 33 -12.47 -1.29 -0.68
CA GLY A 33 -11.54 -2.42 -0.55
C GLY A 33 -10.09 -2.00 -0.27
N ALA A 34 -9.13 -2.80 -0.74
CA ALA A 34 -7.69 -2.58 -0.56
C ALA A 34 -7.18 -1.20 -1.03
N SER A 35 -7.87 -0.59 -1.98
CA SER A 35 -7.46 0.67 -2.61
C SER A 35 -7.66 1.91 -1.73
N GLY A 36 -8.36 1.81 -0.61
CA GLY A 36 -8.49 2.87 0.38
C GLY A 36 -7.94 2.51 1.75
N ARG A 37 -7.24 1.37 1.87
CA ARG A 37 -6.72 0.84 3.14
C ARG A 37 -5.27 0.37 3.02
N SER A 38 -4.50 0.99 2.12
CA SER A 38 -3.08 0.70 1.96
C SER A 38 -2.22 1.47 2.96
N SER A 39 -0.91 1.26 2.92
CA SER A 39 0.04 2.08 3.70
C SER A 39 0.26 3.48 3.11
N ASN A 40 -0.53 3.91 2.14
CA ASN A 40 -0.45 5.22 1.47
C ASN A 40 0.91 5.51 0.80
N VAL A 41 1.68 4.47 0.47
CA VAL A 41 3.00 4.57 -0.16
C VAL A 41 2.92 4.23 -1.64
N VAL A 42 3.42 5.12 -2.48
CA VAL A 42 3.63 4.92 -3.91
C VAL A 42 5.10 4.56 -4.12
N HIS A 43 5.43 3.26 -3.99
CA HIS A 43 6.81 2.79 -4.01
C HIS A 43 7.15 2.00 -5.27
N GLY A 44 8.40 2.14 -5.74
CA GLY A 44 8.94 1.36 -6.85
C GLY A 44 9.31 -0.09 -6.49
N GLY A 45 9.11 -0.51 -5.23
CA GLY A 45 9.29 -1.90 -4.83
C GLY A 45 10.76 -2.33 -4.67
N PHE A 46 11.58 -1.56 -3.98
CA PHE A 46 12.98 -1.89 -3.70
C PHE A 46 13.19 -3.33 -3.18
N ARG A 47 12.23 -3.85 -2.38
CA ARG A 47 12.24 -5.24 -1.89
C ARG A 47 12.19 -6.27 -3.03
N TYR A 48 11.52 -6.00 -4.15
CA TYR A 48 11.46 -6.90 -5.30
C TYR A 48 12.78 -6.91 -6.06
N LEU A 49 13.43 -5.75 -6.16
CA LEU A 49 14.78 -5.65 -6.70
C LEU A 49 15.77 -6.55 -5.94
N MET A 50 15.70 -6.52 -4.61
CA MET A 50 16.55 -7.37 -3.76
C MET A 50 16.26 -8.87 -3.91
N ARG A 51 15.11 -9.24 -4.50
CA ARG A 51 14.72 -10.62 -4.85
C ARG A 51 14.97 -10.95 -6.33
N GLY A 52 15.59 -10.05 -7.10
CA GLY A 52 15.91 -10.25 -8.52
C GLY A 52 14.74 -9.98 -9.48
N GLN A 53 13.61 -9.45 -9.00
CA GLN A 53 12.44 -9.11 -9.83
C GLN A 53 12.62 -7.73 -10.48
N LEU A 54 13.56 -7.67 -11.46
CA LEU A 54 13.97 -6.40 -12.08
C LEU A 54 12.84 -5.74 -12.87
N HIS A 55 12.08 -6.52 -13.66
CA HIS A 55 11.00 -6.00 -14.50
C HIS A 55 9.90 -5.36 -13.64
N LEU A 56 9.42 -6.08 -12.62
CA LEU A 56 8.41 -5.57 -11.70
C LEU A 56 8.85 -4.28 -10.98
N THR A 57 10.14 -4.20 -10.63
CA THR A 57 10.70 -2.99 -10.01
C THR A 57 10.76 -1.84 -11.01
N HIS A 58 11.22 -2.10 -12.24
CA HIS A 58 11.29 -1.09 -13.30
C HIS A 58 9.91 -0.47 -13.55
N ASP A 59 8.88 -1.29 -13.74
CA ASP A 59 7.52 -0.81 -14.03
C ASP A 59 6.92 -0.05 -12.85
N ALA A 60 7.13 -0.54 -11.62
CA ALA A 60 6.65 0.15 -10.43
C ALA A 60 7.36 1.50 -10.21
N VAL A 61 8.66 1.59 -10.49
CA VAL A 61 9.42 2.86 -10.44
C VAL A 61 8.91 3.82 -11.51
N ARG A 62 8.70 3.34 -12.73
CA ARG A 62 8.15 4.15 -13.83
C ARG A 62 6.77 4.70 -13.47
N GLY A 63 5.83 3.84 -13.03
CA GLY A 63 4.49 4.27 -12.62
C GLY A 63 4.53 5.28 -11.46
N ARG A 64 5.45 5.11 -10.48
CA ARG A 64 5.69 6.11 -9.44
C ARG A 64 6.12 7.46 -10.02
N GLN A 65 7.06 7.48 -10.97
CA GLN A 65 7.53 8.72 -11.60
C GLN A 65 6.43 9.42 -12.39
N GLU A 66 5.61 8.66 -13.11
CA GLU A 66 4.45 9.18 -13.82
C GLU A 66 3.43 9.80 -12.85
N LEU A 67 3.13 9.12 -11.74
CA LEU A 67 2.24 9.64 -10.70
C LEU A 67 2.81 10.90 -10.01
N LEU A 68 4.10 10.95 -9.70
CA LEU A 68 4.75 12.14 -9.14
C LEU A 68 4.69 13.33 -10.10
N ALA A 69 4.84 13.08 -11.39
CA ALA A 69 4.81 14.14 -12.40
C ALA A 69 3.39 14.69 -12.64
N ALA A 70 2.40 13.79 -12.74
CA ALA A 70 1.02 14.16 -13.08
C ALA A 70 0.17 14.51 -11.85
N GLY A 71 0.48 13.92 -10.69
CA GLY A 71 -0.33 14.03 -9.46
C GLY A 71 0.26 14.94 -8.37
N ALA A 72 1.07 15.94 -8.75
CA ALA A 72 1.68 16.86 -7.79
C ALA A 72 0.65 17.54 -6.88
N GLY A 73 0.82 17.45 -5.55
CA GLY A 73 -0.17 17.88 -4.54
C GLY A 73 -1.07 16.74 -4.03
N LEU A 74 -1.15 15.61 -4.75
CA LEU A 74 -1.78 14.38 -4.31
C LEU A 74 -0.75 13.27 -4.11
N VAL A 75 0.22 13.17 -5.00
CA VAL A 75 1.35 12.25 -4.90
C VAL A 75 2.61 13.07 -4.65
N GLU A 76 3.21 12.90 -3.48
CA GLU A 76 4.34 13.71 -3.03
C GLU A 76 5.57 12.86 -2.75
N PRO A 77 6.79 13.37 -3.00
CA PRO A 77 8.01 12.66 -2.65
C PRO A 77 8.09 12.39 -1.15
N LEU A 78 8.50 11.16 -0.78
CA LEU A 78 8.75 10.76 0.60
C LEU A 78 10.16 10.17 0.70
N GLY A 79 10.96 10.67 1.66
CA GLY A 79 12.23 10.08 2.01
C GLY A 79 12.05 8.76 2.77
N PHE A 80 12.91 7.80 2.51
CA PHE A 80 12.96 6.50 3.17
C PHE A 80 14.31 6.28 3.84
N LEU A 81 14.27 5.77 5.05
CA LEU A 81 15.43 5.47 5.87
C LEU A 81 15.47 3.97 6.19
N ALA A 82 16.61 3.34 5.87
CA ALA A 82 16.87 1.94 6.22
C ALA A 82 18.09 1.92 7.18
N SER A 83 17.85 1.61 8.45
CA SER A 83 18.86 1.62 9.51
C SER A 83 19.84 0.45 9.36
N ASP A 84 21.12 0.70 9.72
CA ASP A 84 22.20 -0.28 9.80
C ASP A 84 22.62 -0.45 11.27
N TYR A 85 22.20 -1.54 11.88
CA TYR A 85 22.59 -1.94 13.25
C TYR A 85 23.73 -2.96 13.26
N GLY A 86 24.49 -3.05 12.16
CA GLY A 86 25.67 -3.91 12.10
C GLY A 86 25.44 -5.19 11.30
N GLU A 87 24.61 -5.15 10.28
CA GLU A 87 24.34 -6.25 9.32
C GLU A 87 25.60 -6.65 8.53
N GLY A 88 26.62 -5.80 8.52
CA GLY A 88 27.94 -6.09 7.98
C GLY A 88 28.21 -5.52 6.58
N PRO A 89 29.47 -5.67 6.10
CA PRO A 89 29.91 -5.01 4.87
C PRO A 89 29.22 -5.54 3.61
N ILE A 90 28.90 -6.84 3.57
CA ILE A 90 28.20 -7.46 2.44
C ILE A 90 26.80 -6.88 2.29
N TRP A 91 26.06 -6.74 3.39
CA TRP A 91 24.73 -6.12 3.36
C TRP A 91 24.80 -4.67 2.86
N ARG A 92 25.75 -3.87 3.39
CA ARG A 92 25.95 -2.47 2.93
C ARG A 92 26.27 -2.39 1.44
N MET A 93 27.10 -3.29 0.95
CA MET A 93 27.43 -3.34 -0.48
C MET A 93 26.22 -3.72 -1.33
N ALA A 94 25.44 -4.74 -0.91
CA ALA A 94 24.22 -5.16 -1.59
C ALA A 94 23.16 -4.03 -1.60
N MET A 95 22.93 -3.36 -0.46
CA MET A 95 22.03 -2.22 -0.36
C MET A 95 22.46 -1.07 -1.29
N ARG A 96 23.75 -0.73 -1.31
CA ARG A 96 24.28 0.33 -2.21
C ARG A 96 24.10 -0.03 -3.68
N ALA A 97 24.40 -1.24 -4.07
CA ALA A 97 24.22 -1.71 -5.46
C ALA A 97 22.73 -1.72 -5.85
N GLY A 98 21.87 -2.23 -4.98
CA GLY A 98 20.43 -2.24 -5.21
C GLY A 98 19.85 -0.82 -5.33
N LEU A 99 20.22 0.10 -4.44
CA LEU A 99 19.77 1.50 -4.50
C LEU A 99 20.31 2.24 -5.73
N ALA A 100 21.53 1.91 -6.19
CA ALA A 100 22.07 2.46 -7.43
C ALA A 100 21.22 2.05 -8.66
N VAL A 101 20.85 0.77 -8.77
CA VAL A 101 19.93 0.28 -9.82
C VAL A 101 18.56 0.93 -9.70
N TYR A 102 18.07 1.10 -8.48
CA TYR A 102 16.77 1.74 -8.20
C TYR A 102 16.76 3.21 -8.65
N ASP A 103 17.84 3.95 -8.39
CA ASP A 103 17.99 5.33 -8.84
C ASP A 103 18.13 5.43 -10.37
N ILE A 104 18.83 4.50 -11.02
CA ILE A 104 18.92 4.43 -12.48
C ILE A 104 17.52 4.26 -13.10
N PHE A 105 16.69 3.35 -12.55
CA PHE A 105 15.31 3.18 -13.04
C PHE A 105 14.46 4.44 -12.82
N ALA A 106 14.73 5.20 -11.76
CA ALA A 106 14.05 6.45 -11.44
C ALA A 106 14.53 7.66 -12.26
N GLY A 107 15.65 7.53 -12.98
CA GLY A 107 16.24 8.61 -13.76
C GLY A 107 16.95 9.69 -12.94
N TYR A 108 17.34 9.38 -11.71
CA TYR A 108 18.09 10.29 -10.83
C TYR A 108 19.08 9.51 -9.94
N TRP A 109 19.93 10.26 -9.19
CA TRP A 109 20.88 9.69 -8.24
C TRP A 109 20.73 10.40 -6.89
N ARG A 110 19.99 9.80 -5.96
CA ARG A 110 19.64 10.46 -4.68
C ARG A 110 19.86 9.60 -3.43
N HIS A 111 20.19 8.31 -3.57
CA HIS A 111 20.47 7.51 -2.38
C HIS A 111 21.82 7.91 -1.75
N ALA A 112 21.91 7.83 -0.43
CA ALA A 112 23.14 8.09 0.31
C ALA A 112 23.20 7.23 1.59
N TYR A 113 24.41 6.78 1.95
CA TYR A 113 24.65 6.24 3.28
C TYR A 113 24.96 7.39 4.24
N ARG A 114 24.24 7.45 5.35
CA ARG A 114 24.43 8.42 6.44
C ARG A 114 25.10 7.72 7.62
N LYS A 115 26.10 8.35 8.23
CA LYS A 115 26.72 7.88 9.48
C LYS A 115 25.73 8.03 10.64
N ALA A 116 25.98 7.35 11.76
CA ALA A 116 25.05 7.30 12.90
C ALA A 116 24.56 8.69 13.35
N GLY A 117 25.42 9.68 13.52
CA GLY A 117 25.03 11.03 13.94
C GLY A 117 24.11 11.73 12.93
N ASP A 118 24.47 11.69 11.62
CA ASP A 118 23.63 12.27 10.57
C ASP A 118 22.30 11.51 10.42
N PHE A 119 22.33 10.20 10.61
CA PHE A 119 21.13 9.36 10.52
C PHE A 119 20.15 9.68 11.66
N GLN A 120 20.66 9.90 12.88
CA GLN A 120 19.84 10.32 14.02
C GLN A 120 19.21 11.70 13.83
N MET A 121 19.86 12.62 13.12
CA MET A 121 19.24 13.91 12.76
C MET A 121 18.04 13.73 11.81
N LEU A 122 18.06 12.71 10.95
CA LEU A 122 16.96 12.39 10.04
C LEU A 122 15.87 11.54 10.70
N ALA A 123 16.23 10.76 11.73
CA ALA A 123 15.34 9.89 12.51
C ALA A 123 15.55 10.15 14.01
N PRO A 124 15.04 11.27 14.55
CA PRO A 124 15.11 11.55 15.99
C PRO A 124 14.45 10.40 16.79
N TYR A 125 14.94 10.18 18.00
CA TYR A 125 14.44 9.15 18.93
C TYR A 125 14.67 7.69 18.53
N ILE A 126 15.29 7.42 17.37
CA ILE A 126 15.63 6.05 16.98
C ILE A 126 16.58 5.41 18.02
N ALA A 127 16.42 4.12 18.28
CA ALA A 127 17.34 3.37 19.14
C ALA A 127 18.80 3.55 18.70
N THR A 128 19.66 3.99 19.62
CA THR A 128 21.05 4.36 19.29
C THR A 128 22.03 3.22 19.52
N GLU A 129 21.67 2.24 20.38
CA GLU A 129 22.53 1.11 20.70
C GLU A 129 22.81 0.26 19.46
N GLY A 130 24.06 0.13 19.09
CA GLY A 130 24.50 -0.62 17.90
C GLY A 130 24.26 0.08 16.56
N LEU A 131 23.65 1.26 16.51
CA LEU A 131 23.43 2.02 15.29
C LEU A 131 24.75 2.49 14.67
N ARG A 132 25.01 2.12 13.42
CA ARG A 132 26.18 2.53 12.63
C ARG A 132 25.87 3.60 11.61
N GLY A 133 24.58 3.79 11.30
CA GLY A 133 24.06 4.70 10.30
C GLY A 133 22.91 4.08 9.53
N GLY A 134 22.80 4.41 8.25
CA GLY A 134 21.78 3.83 7.39
C GLY A 134 21.74 4.47 6.01
N PHE A 135 20.93 3.90 5.14
CA PHE A 135 20.68 4.43 3.81
C PHE A 135 19.45 5.33 3.81
N ALA A 136 19.60 6.48 3.15
CA ALA A 136 18.50 7.36 2.78
C ALA A 136 18.25 7.23 1.27
N PHE A 137 17.00 7.08 0.84
CA PHE A 137 16.56 7.02 -0.55
C PHE A 137 15.15 7.61 -0.68
N TYR A 138 14.55 7.61 -1.86
CA TYR A 138 13.26 8.27 -2.08
C TYR A 138 12.27 7.36 -2.79
N ASP A 139 11.04 7.41 -2.29
CA ASP A 139 9.82 6.94 -2.93
C ASP A 139 8.76 8.06 -2.90
N ALA A 140 7.49 7.72 -2.86
CA ALA A 140 6.42 8.70 -2.76
C ALA A 140 5.30 8.24 -1.82
N GLN A 141 4.47 9.18 -1.39
CA GLN A 141 3.25 8.93 -0.63
C GLN A 141 2.04 9.56 -1.33
N THR A 142 0.87 9.10 -0.97
CA THR A 142 -0.41 9.62 -1.44
C THR A 142 -1.50 9.45 -0.38
N ASP A 143 -2.69 9.96 -0.65
CA ASP A 143 -3.94 9.46 -0.08
C ASP A 143 -4.56 8.50 -1.11
N ASP A 144 -4.56 7.22 -0.81
CA ASP A 144 -4.92 6.17 -1.75
C ASP A 144 -6.39 6.23 -2.19
N ALA A 145 -7.35 6.46 -1.27
CA ALA A 145 -8.75 6.63 -1.64
C ALA A 145 -8.98 7.90 -2.45
N ARG A 146 -8.28 8.98 -2.14
CA ARG A 146 -8.34 10.21 -2.92
C ARG A 146 -7.78 10.02 -4.34
N LEU A 147 -6.72 9.23 -4.49
CA LEU A 147 -6.19 8.87 -5.81
C LEU A 147 -7.23 8.09 -6.64
N VAL A 148 -7.89 7.09 -6.03
CA VAL A 148 -8.98 6.36 -6.71
C VAL A 148 -10.09 7.31 -7.13
N TRP A 149 -10.56 8.15 -6.21
CA TRP A 149 -11.62 9.12 -6.52
C TRP A 149 -11.20 10.09 -7.63
N ARG A 150 -9.97 10.60 -7.60
CA ARG A 150 -9.43 11.47 -8.64
C ARG A 150 -9.49 10.82 -10.03
N VAL A 151 -9.14 9.54 -10.14
CA VAL A 151 -9.18 8.78 -11.40
C VAL A 151 -10.63 8.58 -11.87
N ILE A 152 -11.55 8.23 -10.95
CA ILE A 152 -12.98 8.09 -11.25
C ILE A 152 -13.58 9.42 -11.70
N GLN A 153 -13.28 10.49 -10.99
CA GLN A 153 -13.77 11.84 -11.30
C GLN A 153 -13.36 12.29 -12.71
N GLU A 154 -12.09 12.05 -13.10
CA GLU A 154 -11.63 12.37 -14.45
C GLU A 154 -12.38 11.55 -15.51
N ALA A 155 -12.64 10.27 -15.24
CA ALA A 155 -13.45 9.44 -16.14
C ALA A 155 -14.88 9.94 -16.28
N MET A 156 -15.51 10.35 -15.17
CA MET A 156 -16.88 10.90 -15.17
C MET A 156 -16.93 12.23 -15.93
N MET A 157 -15.94 13.09 -15.76
CA MET A 157 -15.82 14.34 -16.52
C MET A 157 -15.65 14.10 -18.03
N GLY A 158 -15.05 12.98 -18.41
CA GLY A 158 -14.93 12.51 -19.79
C GLY A 158 -16.17 11.79 -20.35
N GLY A 159 -17.25 11.68 -19.57
CA GLY A 159 -18.51 11.04 -19.97
C GLY A 159 -18.69 9.59 -19.53
N GLY A 160 -17.79 9.06 -18.70
CA GLY A 160 -17.97 7.77 -18.03
C GLY A 160 -19.03 7.82 -16.94
N VAL A 161 -19.59 6.67 -16.60
CA VAL A 161 -20.56 6.54 -15.51
C VAL A 161 -19.95 5.68 -14.41
N ALA A 162 -20.02 6.14 -13.17
CA ALA A 162 -19.60 5.38 -12.00
C ALA A 162 -20.70 5.42 -10.93
N LEU A 163 -21.07 4.26 -10.41
CA LEU A 163 -22.13 4.08 -9.40
C LEU A 163 -21.55 3.29 -8.22
N ASN A 164 -21.57 3.89 -7.04
CA ASN A 164 -21.35 3.19 -5.78
C ASN A 164 -22.68 2.64 -5.23
N TYR A 165 -22.63 1.75 -4.26
CA TYR A 165 -23.77 1.01 -3.69
C TYR A 165 -24.62 0.29 -4.75
N ALA A 166 -24.00 -0.06 -5.87
CA ALA A 166 -24.60 -0.81 -6.98
C ALA A 166 -23.89 -2.16 -7.12
N ARG A 167 -24.42 -3.20 -6.50
CA ARG A 167 -23.85 -4.55 -6.51
C ARG A 167 -24.15 -5.24 -7.83
N ALA A 168 -23.11 -5.68 -8.54
CA ALA A 168 -23.25 -6.67 -9.60
C ALA A 168 -23.50 -8.05 -8.97
N GLY A 169 -24.64 -8.62 -9.29
CA GLY A 169 -25.00 -9.98 -8.91
C GLY A 169 -24.75 -10.95 -10.07
N GLN A 170 -25.77 -11.70 -10.46
CA GLN A 170 -25.68 -12.72 -11.50
C GLN A 170 -25.23 -12.15 -12.86
N LEU A 171 -24.29 -12.82 -13.51
CA LEU A 171 -23.88 -12.51 -14.88
C LEU A 171 -24.97 -12.89 -15.88
N LEU A 172 -25.14 -12.09 -16.93
CA LEU A 172 -26.08 -12.35 -18.03
C LEU A 172 -25.34 -13.08 -19.16
N TRP A 173 -25.99 -14.11 -19.70
CA TRP A 173 -25.41 -14.99 -20.71
C TRP A 173 -26.16 -14.92 -22.03
N GLU A 174 -25.39 -15.07 -23.13
CA GLU A 174 -25.92 -15.33 -24.46
C GLU A 174 -25.05 -16.45 -25.07
N GLY A 175 -25.68 -17.64 -25.20
CA GLY A 175 -24.91 -18.86 -25.49
C GLY A 175 -23.89 -19.18 -24.39
N ASP A 176 -22.64 -19.25 -24.75
CA ASP A 176 -21.50 -19.51 -23.86
C ASP A 176 -20.74 -18.24 -23.44
N ARG A 177 -21.31 -17.07 -23.72
CA ARG A 177 -20.63 -15.78 -23.51
C ARG A 177 -21.38 -14.91 -22.50
N VAL A 178 -20.61 -14.25 -21.63
CA VAL A 178 -21.11 -13.20 -20.74
C VAL A 178 -21.39 -11.92 -21.54
N VAL A 179 -22.61 -11.38 -21.41
CA VAL A 179 -23.10 -10.19 -22.13
C VAL A 179 -23.67 -9.12 -21.22
N GLY A 180 -23.41 -9.17 -19.92
CA GLY A 180 -23.90 -8.19 -18.96
C GLY A 180 -23.93 -8.72 -17.53
N ALA A 181 -24.56 -7.96 -16.65
CA ALA A 181 -24.80 -8.35 -15.27
C ALA A 181 -26.14 -7.79 -14.77
N ARG A 182 -26.74 -8.46 -13.81
CA ARG A 182 -27.86 -7.96 -13.05
C ARG A 182 -27.33 -7.10 -11.91
N LEU A 183 -27.68 -5.83 -11.91
CA LEU A 183 -27.30 -4.89 -10.88
C LEU A 183 -28.40 -4.78 -9.83
N ARG A 184 -28.01 -4.63 -8.57
CA ARG A 184 -28.91 -4.37 -7.46
C ARG A 184 -28.42 -3.11 -6.72
N ASP A 185 -29.33 -2.18 -6.51
CA ASP A 185 -29.15 -1.07 -5.59
C ASP A 185 -29.14 -1.62 -4.15
N VAL A 186 -28.01 -1.41 -3.45
CA VAL A 186 -27.80 -1.95 -2.10
C VAL A 186 -28.69 -1.24 -1.08
N ALA A 187 -28.96 0.05 -1.26
CA ALA A 187 -29.77 0.87 -0.36
C ALA A 187 -31.29 0.72 -0.66
N GLY A 188 -31.69 0.86 -1.93
CA GLY A 188 -33.09 0.88 -2.34
C GLY A 188 -33.68 -0.48 -2.72
N GLY A 189 -32.85 -1.53 -2.84
CA GLY A 189 -33.27 -2.89 -3.19
C GLY A 189 -33.72 -3.07 -4.64
N ASN A 190 -33.76 -2.01 -5.46
CA ASN A 190 -34.11 -2.07 -6.89
C ASN A 190 -33.07 -2.88 -7.66
N ALA A 191 -33.51 -3.54 -8.74
CA ALA A 191 -32.63 -4.29 -9.61
C ALA A 191 -32.86 -3.95 -11.08
N ALA A 192 -31.81 -3.97 -11.87
CA ALA A 192 -31.85 -3.77 -13.31
C ALA A 192 -30.85 -4.68 -14.01
N GLU A 193 -31.18 -5.13 -15.23
CA GLU A 193 -30.23 -5.81 -16.09
C GLU A 193 -29.50 -4.83 -16.97
N VAL A 194 -28.17 -4.90 -16.94
CA VAL A 194 -27.31 -4.07 -17.78
C VAL A 194 -26.58 -4.97 -18.75
N ARG A 195 -26.84 -4.78 -20.03
CA ARG A 195 -26.13 -5.47 -21.12
C ARG A 195 -24.91 -4.68 -21.57
N ALA A 196 -23.85 -5.39 -21.82
CA ALA A 196 -22.57 -4.83 -22.28
C ALA A 196 -21.91 -5.76 -23.31
N ARG A 197 -21.13 -5.20 -24.20
CA ARG A 197 -20.34 -5.99 -25.17
C ARG A 197 -19.19 -6.74 -24.49
N VAL A 198 -18.67 -6.19 -23.40
CA VAL A 198 -17.63 -6.81 -22.55
C VAL A 198 -17.92 -6.47 -21.10
N VAL A 199 -17.81 -7.46 -20.22
CA VAL A 199 -17.84 -7.30 -18.78
C VAL A 199 -16.42 -7.45 -18.25
N VAL A 200 -15.99 -6.50 -17.42
CA VAL A 200 -14.65 -6.53 -16.79
C VAL A 200 -14.83 -6.72 -15.29
N ASN A 201 -14.24 -7.78 -14.76
CA ASN A 201 -14.14 -8.07 -13.34
C ASN A 201 -12.85 -7.44 -12.78
N ALA A 202 -12.97 -6.36 -12.01
CA ALA A 202 -11.90 -5.65 -11.31
C ALA A 202 -12.15 -5.62 -9.79
N THR A 203 -12.79 -6.66 -9.26
CA THR A 203 -13.29 -6.73 -7.87
C THR A 203 -12.22 -7.07 -6.83
N GLY A 204 -10.95 -7.16 -7.24
CA GLY A 204 -9.84 -7.34 -6.31
C GLY A 204 -9.94 -8.63 -5.50
N ALA A 205 -10.21 -8.52 -4.18
CA ALA A 205 -10.28 -9.68 -3.29
C ALA A 205 -11.50 -10.59 -3.58
N TRP A 206 -12.53 -10.08 -4.22
CA TRP A 206 -13.73 -10.83 -4.66
C TRP A 206 -13.60 -11.38 -6.08
N ALA A 207 -12.43 -11.29 -6.72
CA ALA A 207 -12.29 -11.66 -8.13
C ALA A 207 -12.67 -13.12 -8.40
N ASP A 208 -12.35 -14.02 -7.48
CA ASP A 208 -12.67 -15.45 -7.62
C ASP A 208 -14.18 -15.75 -7.41
N GLU A 209 -14.92 -14.93 -6.64
CA GLU A 209 -16.37 -15.07 -6.52
C GLU A 209 -17.05 -14.84 -7.89
N VAL A 210 -16.67 -13.76 -8.58
CA VAL A 210 -17.21 -13.44 -9.92
C VAL A 210 -16.72 -14.45 -10.97
N ARG A 211 -15.46 -14.89 -10.91
CA ARG A 211 -14.92 -15.92 -11.81
C ARG A 211 -15.57 -17.29 -11.59
N GLY A 212 -16.00 -17.58 -10.38
CA GLY A 212 -16.73 -18.81 -10.06
C GLY A 212 -18.02 -18.97 -10.89
N GLU A 213 -18.70 -17.86 -11.26
CA GLU A 213 -19.87 -17.89 -12.12
C GLU A 213 -19.57 -18.34 -13.56
N VAL A 214 -18.33 -18.23 -14.01
CA VAL A 214 -17.85 -18.69 -15.33
C VAL A 214 -16.99 -19.96 -15.24
N GLY A 215 -16.98 -20.64 -14.08
CA GLY A 215 -16.20 -21.87 -13.88
C GLY A 215 -14.70 -21.63 -13.68
N GLY A 216 -14.28 -20.42 -13.40
CA GLY A 216 -12.89 -20.06 -13.12
C GLY A 216 -12.37 -20.69 -11.82
N GLN A 217 -11.12 -21.12 -11.81
CA GLN A 217 -10.47 -21.67 -10.61
C GLN A 217 -9.99 -20.57 -9.67
N GLU A 218 -10.01 -20.84 -8.35
CA GLU A 218 -9.49 -19.91 -7.34
C GLU A 218 -7.99 -19.61 -7.60
N MET A 219 -7.64 -18.32 -7.58
CA MET A 219 -6.27 -17.84 -7.76
C MET A 219 -5.89 -16.70 -6.80
N VAL A 220 -6.85 -16.13 -6.09
CA VAL A 220 -6.62 -15.01 -5.19
C VAL A 220 -6.45 -15.49 -3.76
N ARG A 221 -5.28 -15.19 -3.18
CA ARG A 221 -5.04 -15.31 -1.75
C ARG A 221 -5.34 -13.97 -1.10
N GLN A 222 -6.18 -13.98 -0.10
CA GLN A 222 -6.61 -12.80 0.63
C GLN A 222 -5.68 -12.57 1.82
N LEU A 223 -4.90 -11.47 1.79
CA LEU A 223 -3.95 -11.14 2.84
C LEU A 223 -4.33 -9.85 3.55
N ARG A 224 -4.63 -9.95 4.86
CA ARG A 224 -4.91 -8.78 5.71
C ARG A 224 -3.62 -8.09 6.12
N GLY A 225 -3.65 -6.76 6.08
CA GLY A 225 -2.60 -5.91 6.61
C GLY A 225 -3.18 -4.76 7.41
N SER A 226 -2.74 -4.65 8.65
CA SER A 226 -3.26 -3.72 9.64
C SER A 226 -2.29 -2.60 9.95
N HIS A 227 -2.82 -1.45 10.36
CA HIS A 227 -2.05 -0.24 10.65
C HIS A 227 -2.51 0.38 11.98
N LEU A 228 -1.57 1.04 12.67
CA LEU A 228 -1.82 1.95 13.79
C LEU A 228 -1.59 3.39 13.32
N VAL A 229 -2.40 4.32 13.81
CA VAL A 229 -2.28 5.75 13.54
C VAL A 229 -1.99 6.49 14.85
N PHE A 230 -0.95 7.31 14.85
CA PHE A 230 -0.53 8.12 16.00
C PHE A 230 -0.56 9.61 15.65
N PRO A 231 -0.71 10.49 16.64
CA PRO A 231 -0.47 11.92 16.41
C PRO A 231 0.96 12.15 15.91
N GLY A 232 1.15 12.95 14.88
CA GLY A 232 2.48 13.22 14.33
C GLY A 232 3.45 13.84 15.34
N TRP A 233 2.95 14.56 16.34
CA TRP A 233 3.76 15.12 17.43
C TRP A 233 4.18 14.06 18.45
N ARG A 234 3.45 12.95 18.58
CA ARG A 234 3.74 11.87 19.56
C ARG A 234 4.78 10.88 19.01
N VAL A 235 4.72 10.59 17.72
CA VAL A 235 5.71 9.80 16.99
C VAL A 235 6.26 10.66 15.85
N PRO A 236 7.18 11.61 16.14
CA PRO A 236 7.60 12.63 15.19
C PRO A 236 8.61 12.07 14.18
N VAL A 237 8.11 11.67 13.02
CA VAL A 237 8.93 11.23 11.89
C VAL A 237 8.69 12.16 10.70
N ALA A 238 9.77 12.60 10.05
CA ALA A 238 9.72 13.43 8.83
C ALA A 238 9.89 12.61 7.55
N GLN A 239 10.33 11.36 7.67
CA GLN A 239 10.59 10.42 6.59
C GLN A 239 10.09 9.03 7.00
N SER A 240 9.84 8.17 6.03
CA SER A 240 9.51 6.78 6.31
C SER A 240 10.73 6.05 6.88
N ILE A 241 10.60 5.44 8.03
CA ILE A 241 11.62 4.59 8.63
C ILE A 241 11.21 3.14 8.48
N THR A 242 12.09 2.33 7.89
CA THR A 242 11.88 0.89 7.77
C THR A 242 12.53 0.19 8.95
N VAL A 243 11.74 -0.49 9.77
CA VAL A 243 12.22 -1.38 10.82
C VAL A 243 12.00 -2.84 10.43
N TYR A 244 13.05 -3.66 10.59
CA TYR A 244 12.91 -5.11 10.43
C TYR A 244 12.47 -5.72 11.75
N HIS A 245 11.22 -6.18 11.79
CA HIS A 245 10.57 -6.64 13.02
C HIS A 245 11.39 -7.72 13.75
N PRO A 246 11.61 -7.61 15.08
CA PRO A 246 12.43 -8.57 15.83
C PRO A 246 11.96 -10.01 15.76
N VAL A 247 10.65 -10.25 15.66
CA VAL A 247 10.07 -11.61 15.66
C VAL A 247 10.38 -12.37 14.38
N ASP A 248 10.14 -11.78 13.20
CA ASP A 248 10.12 -12.50 11.92
C ASP A 248 10.99 -11.85 10.82
N ASN A 249 11.64 -10.75 11.15
CA ASN A 249 12.47 -9.96 10.21
C ASN A 249 11.71 -9.37 9.03
N ARG A 250 10.39 -9.17 9.15
CA ARG A 250 9.58 -8.48 8.13
C ARG A 250 9.74 -6.98 8.25
N PRO A 251 9.74 -6.23 7.13
CA PRO A 251 9.76 -4.78 7.19
C PRO A 251 8.40 -4.24 7.64
N VAL A 252 8.43 -3.38 8.66
CA VAL A 252 7.34 -2.52 9.11
C VAL A 252 7.76 -1.09 8.82
N PHE A 253 6.84 -0.27 8.33
CA PHE A 253 7.08 1.14 8.04
C PHE A 253 6.50 2.01 9.15
N VAL A 254 7.25 3.04 9.53
CA VAL A 254 6.78 4.16 10.34
C VAL A 254 6.95 5.40 9.49
N LEU A 255 5.85 6.03 9.10
CA LEU A 255 5.89 7.11 8.11
C LEU A 255 4.95 8.27 8.45
N PRO A 256 5.31 9.53 8.09
CA PRO A 256 4.42 10.66 8.24
C PRO A 256 3.29 10.57 7.20
N TRP A 257 2.06 10.85 7.58
CA TRP A 257 0.92 10.89 6.68
C TRP A 257 -0.17 11.83 7.18
N GLU A 258 -0.54 12.84 6.38
CA GLU A 258 -1.64 13.79 6.62
C GLU A 258 -1.66 14.41 8.05
N GLY A 259 -0.48 14.73 8.60
CA GLY A 259 -0.33 15.30 9.95
C GLY A 259 -0.24 14.27 11.08
N SER A 260 -0.40 13.00 10.77
CA SER A 260 -0.28 11.87 11.69
C SER A 260 0.95 11.01 11.35
N THR A 261 1.23 10.01 12.17
CA THR A 261 2.22 8.98 11.87
C THR A 261 1.54 7.63 11.74
N LEU A 262 1.76 7.00 10.60
CA LEU A 262 1.23 5.70 10.25
C LEU A 262 2.26 4.61 10.52
N VAL A 263 1.83 3.51 11.16
CA VAL A 263 2.68 2.36 11.48
C VAL A 263 2.07 1.10 10.90
N GLY A 264 2.81 0.40 10.07
CA GLY A 264 2.33 -0.82 9.44
C GLY A 264 3.32 -1.37 8.41
N THR A 265 3.09 -2.55 7.92
CA THR A 265 1.83 -3.28 7.98
C THR A 265 2.07 -4.73 8.37
N THR A 266 1.08 -5.37 8.93
CA THR A 266 1.04 -6.83 9.09
C THR A 266 0.74 -7.52 7.74
N ASP A 267 0.76 -8.85 7.68
CA ASP A 267 0.53 -9.62 6.45
C ASP A 267 0.11 -11.05 6.83
N LEU A 268 -1.15 -11.22 7.12
CA LEU A 268 -1.76 -12.46 7.59
C LEU A 268 -2.83 -12.94 6.61
N ASP A 269 -3.04 -14.25 6.53
CA ASP A 269 -4.20 -14.77 5.81
C ASP A 269 -5.49 -14.19 6.42
N HIS A 270 -6.42 -13.79 5.56
CA HIS A 270 -7.71 -13.27 5.98
C HIS A 270 -8.75 -14.39 5.92
N ASP A 271 -9.41 -14.64 7.04
CA ASP A 271 -10.33 -15.77 7.25
C ASP A 271 -11.77 -15.33 7.55
N GLN A 272 -12.02 -14.00 7.57
CA GLN A 272 -13.35 -13.45 7.81
C GLN A 272 -14.07 -13.17 6.49
N PRO A 273 -15.41 -13.03 6.50
CA PRO A 273 -16.16 -12.65 5.30
C PRO A 273 -15.65 -11.33 4.72
N LEU A 274 -15.44 -11.30 3.40
CA LEU A 274 -14.91 -10.10 2.72
C LEU A 274 -15.84 -8.89 2.78
N ASN A 275 -17.14 -9.10 3.00
CA ASN A 275 -18.10 -8.01 3.11
C ASN A 275 -18.15 -7.37 4.50
N ASP A 276 -17.49 -7.98 5.47
CA ASP A 276 -17.32 -7.38 6.80
C ASP A 276 -16.18 -6.36 6.77
N GLU A 277 -16.32 -5.30 7.56
CA GLU A 277 -15.27 -4.28 7.69
C GLU A 277 -14.01 -4.90 8.31
N PRO A 278 -12.90 -4.97 7.58
CA PRO A 278 -11.69 -5.57 8.12
C PRO A 278 -11.11 -4.70 9.24
N HIS A 279 -10.71 -5.33 10.33
CA HIS A 279 -10.18 -4.65 11.51
C HIS A 279 -8.90 -5.32 12.02
N ILE A 280 -8.13 -4.59 12.81
CA ILE A 280 -6.91 -5.07 13.46
C ILE A 280 -7.25 -6.07 14.58
N THR A 281 -6.42 -7.09 14.75
CA THR A 281 -6.55 -8.04 15.86
C THR A 281 -5.69 -7.62 17.07
N PRO A 282 -5.96 -8.17 18.27
CA PRO A 282 -5.11 -7.98 19.45
C PRO A 282 -3.64 -8.33 19.20
N ASP A 283 -3.38 -9.46 18.54
CA ASP A 283 -2.02 -9.91 18.22
C ASP A 283 -1.30 -8.99 17.23
N GLU A 284 -2.01 -8.47 16.22
CA GLU A 284 -1.46 -7.48 15.27
C GLU A 284 -1.12 -6.17 15.98
N THR A 285 -1.95 -5.75 16.94
CA THR A 285 -1.69 -4.55 17.76
C THR A 285 -0.41 -4.73 18.56
N ALA A 286 -0.27 -5.83 19.31
CA ALA A 286 0.94 -6.13 20.07
C ALA A 286 2.18 -6.26 19.16
N TYR A 287 2.04 -6.86 17.98
CA TYR A 287 3.11 -6.96 17.00
C TYR A 287 3.59 -5.57 16.55
N LEU A 288 2.71 -4.68 16.15
CA LEU A 288 3.10 -3.33 15.71
C LEU A 288 3.65 -2.47 16.85
N MET A 289 3.09 -2.57 18.06
CA MET A 289 3.61 -1.89 19.25
C MET A 289 5.01 -2.36 19.61
N SER A 290 5.29 -3.67 19.53
CA SER A 290 6.66 -4.20 19.77
C SER A 290 7.68 -3.71 18.75
N ALA A 291 7.28 -3.49 17.49
CA ALA A 291 8.14 -2.88 16.47
C ALA A 291 8.48 -1.42 16.80
N LEU A 292 7.49 -0.66 17.30
CA LEU A 292 7.69 0.74 17.72
C LEU A 292 8.59 0.85 18.94
N GLU A 293 8.39 0.03 19.96
CA GLU A 293 9.25 -0.02 21.14
C GLU A 293 10.70 -0.39 20.77
N TYR A 294 10.87 -1.34 19.86
CA TYR A 294 12.19 -1.70 19.35
C TYR A 294 12.86 -0.53 18.60
N LEU A 295 12.09 0.24 17.84
CA LEU A 295 12.62 1.35 17.04
C LEU A 295 12.82 2.62 17.86
N PHE A 296 11.88 2.95 18.76
CA PHE A 296 11.82 4.19 19.53
C PHE A 296 11.64 3.95 21.04
N PRO A 297 12.59 3.25 21.71
CA PRO A 297 12.43 2.90 23.13
C PRO A 297 12.32 4.12 24.05
N ALA A 298 12.84 5.28 23.64
CA ALA A 298 12.81 6.51 24.44
C ALA A 298 11.47 7.26 24.36
N LEU A 299 10.54 6.86 23.46
CA LEU A 299 9.25 7.53 23.37
C LEU A 299 8.23 7.01 24.40
N ASP A 300 8.46 5.85 25.01
CA ASP A 300 7.58 5.24 26.00
C ASP A 300 6.10 5.25 25.54
N LEU A 301 5.85 4.64 24.38
CA LEU A 301 4.54 4.65 23.72
C LEU A 301 3.59 3.67 24.41
N THR A 302 2.35 4.09 24.54
CA THR A 302 1.26 3.30 25.12
C THR A 302 0.08 3.19 24.16
N LEU A 303 -0.90 2.36 24.50
CA LEU A 303 -2.14 2.24 23.73
C LEU A 303 -2.97 3.53 23.73
N ASP A 304 -2.77 4.43 24.70
CA ASP A 304 -3.46 5.72 24.77
C ASP A 304 -2.97 6.72 23.72
N ASP A 305 -1.79 6.48 23.15
CA ASP A 305 -1.21 7.31 22.12
C ASP A 305 -1.82 7.04 20.72
N ILE A 306 -2.56 5.93 20.56
CA ILE A 306 -3.15 5.53 19.28
C ILE A 306 -4.44 6.28 19.03
N ILE A 307 -4.51 7.00 17.90
CA ILE A 307 -5.72 7.73 17.46
C ILE A 307 -6.77 6.77 16.92
N SER A 308 -6.33 5.89 16.01
CA SER A 308 -7.18 4.95 15.30
C SER A 308 -6.37 3.78 14.76
N THR A 309 -7.06 2.79 14.25
CA THR A 309 -6.49 1.65 13.52
C THR A 309 -7.25 1.47 12.21
N TYR A 310 -6.67 0.77 11.25
CA TYR A 310 -7.40 0.25 10.10
C TYR A 310 -6.71 -0.96 9.50
N ALA A 311 -7.47 -1.79 8.81
CA ALA A 311 -6.97 -2.96 8.11
C ALA A 311 -7.50 -3.02 6.67
N GLY A 312 -6.75 -3.63 5.78
CA GLY A 312 -7.15 -3.85 4.39
C GLY A 312 -6.81 -5.25 3.92
N VAL A 313 -7.63 -5.81 3.04
CA VAL A 313 -7.45 -7.16 2.48
C VAL A 313 -6.89 -7.06 1.07
N ARG A 314 -5.65 -7.52 0.87
CA ARG A 314 -4.93 -7.49 -0.40
C ARG A 314 -5.28 -8.71 -1.24
N PRO A 315 -5.66 -8.56 -2.52
CA PRO A 315 -5.71 -9.65 -3.48
C PRO A 315 -4.29 -9.97 -3.96
N VAL A 316 -3.78 -11.12 -3.60
CA VAL A 316 -2.45 -11.57 -4.03
C VAL A 316 -2.62 -12.82 -4.87
N ILE A 317 -1.95 -12.87 -6.03
CA ILE A 317 -1.98 -14.04 -6.89
C ILE A 317 -1.10 -15.12 -6.28
N GLY A 318 -1.73 -16.24 -5.87
CA GLY A 318 -1.03 -17.36 -5.22
C GLY A 318 -2.01 -18.42 -4.73
N GLY A 319 -1.58 -19.69 -4.67
CA GLY A 319 -2.43 -20.77 -4.13
C GLY A 319 -2.52 -20.73 -2.61
N LYS A 320 -3.69 -21.07 -2.05
CA LYS A 320 -3.90 -21.18 -0.60
C LYS A 320 -2.81 -22.06 0.04
N HIS A 321 -2.13 -21.55 1.06
CA HIS A 321 -1.26 -22.27 2.01
C HIS A 321 0.09 -22.83 1.52
N LYS A 322 0.67 -22.38 0.40
CA LYS A 322 1.94 -22.98 -0.11
C LYS A 322 3.21 -22.20 0.17
N ALA A 323 3.15 -20.92 0.50
CA ALA A 323 4.35 -20.09 0.72
C ALA A 323 4.13 -19.07 1.85
N ASP A 324 5.23 -18.52 2.39
CA ASP A 324 5.19 -17.34 3.25
C ASP A 324 4.39 -16.21 2.55
N PRO A 325 3.36 -15.64 3.19
CA PRO A 325 2.54 -14.56 2.62
C PRO A 325 3.36 -13.45 1.97
N SER A 326 4.49 -13.12 2.57
CA SER A 326 5.37 -12.08 2.08
C SER A 326 6.20 -12.48 0.84
N SER A 327 6.20 -13.74 0.43
CA SER A 327 6.91 -14.25 -0.76
C SER A 327 6.06 -14.29 -2.03
N GLU A 328 4.73 -14.14 -1.91
CA GLU A 328 3.80 -14.18 -3.03
C GLU A 328 4.03 -13.06 -4.05
N SER A 329 3.69 -13.33 -5.32
CA SER A 329 3.82 -12.36 -6.41
C SER A 329 2.88 -11.17 -6.20
N ARG A 330 3.39 -9.98 -6.45
CA ARG A 330 2.63 -8.72 -6.44
C ARG A 330 2.36 -8.20 -7.86
N GLU A 331 2.51 -9.05 -8.86
CA GLU A 331 2.12 -8.76 -10.25
C GLU A 331 0.60 -8.79 -10.40
N TYR A 332 0.08 -8.13 -11.43
CA TYR A 332 -1.32 -8.31 -11.82
C TYR A 332 -1.43 -9.38 -12.90
N SER A 333 -2.61 -9.93 -13.03
CA SER A 333 -2.96 -10.86 -14.11
C SER A 333 -4.21 -10.39 -14.80
N VAL A 334 -4.24 -10.51 -16.14
CA VAL A 334 -5.42 -10.29 -16.96
C VAL A 334 -5.79 -11.61 -17.60
N LEU A 335 -7.02 -12.07 -17.32
CA LEU A 335 -7.56 -13.34 -17.81
C LEU A 335 -8.85 -13.09 -18.60
N GLU A 336 -9.15 -13.95 -19.55
CA GLU A 336 -10.41 -13.95 -20.26
C GLU A 336 -11.05 -15.34 -20.18
N GLU A 337 -12.27 -15.40 -19.67
CA GLU A 337 -13.03 -16.63 -19.48
C GLU A 337 -14.48 -16.39 -19.94
N HIS A 338 -14.94 -17.07 -20.99
CA HIS A 338 -16.29 -16.90 -21.54
C HIS A 338 -16.70 -15.45 -21.85
N GLY A 339 -15.77 -14.59 -22.26
CA GLY A 339 -16.02 -13.18 -22.52
C GLY A 339 -16.04 -12.28 -21.28
N LEU A 340 -15.85 -12.83 -20.09
CA LEU A 340 -15.52 -12.09 -18.88
C LEU A 340 -14.02 -11.80 -18.84
N VAL A 341 -13.62 -10.54 -18.77
CA VAL A 341 -12.22 -10.13 -18.61
C VAL A 341 -11.97 -9.85 -17.14
N THR A 342 -11.09 -10.62 -16.51
CA THR A 342 -10.73 -10.43 -15.09
C THR A 342 -9.35 -9.83 -14.96
N VAL A 343 -9.23 -8.77 -14.12
CA VAL A 343 -7.94 -8.24 -13.66
C VAL A 343 -7.88 -8.31 -12.14
N THR A 344 -6.81 -8.90 -11.60
CA THR A 344 -6.59 -9.00 -10.16
C THR A 344 -5.11 -8.92 -9.81
N GLY A 345 -4.78 -8.65 -8.55
CA GLY A 345 -3.41 -8.38 -8.10
C GLY A 345 -2.97 -6.95 -8.38
N GLY A 346 -1.65 -6.74 -8.53
CA GLY A 346 -1.06 -5.44 -8.84
C GLY A 346 -0.99 -4.47 -7.66
N LYS A 347 -0.71 -3.20 -7.98
CA LYS A 347 -0.45 -2.13 -7.01
C LYS A 347 -0.92 -0.78 -7.54
N LEU A 348 -0.93 0.24 -6.66
CA LEU A 348 -1.17 1.63 -7.05
C LEU A 348 -0.26 2.13 -8.19
N THR A 349 0.97 1.65 -8.29
CA THR A 349 1.91 2.05 -9.35
C THR A 349 1.70 1.34 -10.68
N THR A 350 0.92 0.26 -10.71
CA THR A 350 0.73 -0.55 -11.92
C THR A 350 -0.70 -0.50 -12.46
N PHE A 351 -1.58 0.32 -11.89
CA PHE A 351 -2.98 0.36 -12.34
C PHE A 351 -3.14 0.86 -13.79
N HIS A 352 -2.32 1.82 -14.21
CA HIS A 352 -2.38 2.38 -15.55
C HIS A 352 -1.95 1.37 -16.63
N PRO A 353 -0.75 0.73 -16.56
CA PRO A 353 -0.41 -0.33 -17.51
C PRO A 353 -1.41 -1.51 -17.47
N ALA A 354 -1.90 -1.90 -16.29
CA ALA A 354 -2.92 -2.94 -16.20
C ALA A 354 -4.23 -2.56 -16.90
N ALA A 355 -4.64 -1.29 -16.83
CA ALA A 355 -5.80 -0.80 -17.56
C ALA A 355 -5.60 -0.86 -19.08
N LEU A 356 -4.42 -0.52 -19.57
CA LEU A 356 -4.08 -0.62 -21.00
C LEU A 356 -4.10 -2.07 -21.48
N ASP A 357 -3.52 -3.00 -20.72
CA ASP A 357 -3.55 -4.44 -21.04
C ASP A 357 -4.98 -4.99 -21.07
N VAL A 358 -5.84 -4.58 -20.12
CA VAL A 358 -7.28 -4.94 -20.15
C VAL A 358 -7.94 -4.42 -21.42
N LEU A 359 -7.65 -3.18 -21.84
CA LEU A 359 -8.23 -2.60 -23.06
C LEU A 359 -7.76 -3.32 -24.32
N GLU A 360 -6.54 -3.84 -24.37
CA GLU A 360 -6.08 -4.67 -25.48
C GLU A 360 -6.92 -5.98 -25.59
N VAL A 361 -7.30 -6.58 -24.45
CA VAL A 361 -8.21 -7.73 -24.45
C VAL A 361 -9.63 -7.31 -24.88
N VAL A 362 -10.14 -6.20 -24.33
CA VAL A 362 -11.47 -5.65 -24.67
C VAL A 362 -11.60 -5.39 -26.19
N ARG A 363 -10.57 -4.89 -26.84
CA ARG A 363 -10.55 -4.61 -28.28
C ARG A 363 -10.76 -5.87 -29.15
N ARG A 364 -10.38 -7.05 -28.68
CA ARG A 364 -10.67 -8.31 -29.40
C ARG A 364 -12.16 -8.54 -29.55
N HIS A 365 -12.96 -8.02 -28.62
CA HIS A 365 -14.43 -8.10 -28.62
C HIS A 365 -15.11 -6.86 -29.21
N ILE A 366 -14.38 -5.75 -29.34
CA ILE A 366 -14.84 -4.48 -29.89
C ILE A 366 -13.80 -4.00 -30.91
N PRO A 367 -13.67 -4.66 -32.09
CA PRO A 367 -12.61 -4.35 -33.04
C PRO A 367 -12.62 -2.90 -33.55
N GLU A 368 -13.79 -2.24 -33.55
CA GLU A 368 -13.93 -0.84 -33.93
C GLU A 368 -13.45 0.14 -32.83
N ALA A 369 -13.15 -0.33 -31.62
CA ALA A 369 -12.61 0.55 -30.57
C ALA A 369 -11.24 1.07 -30.98
N PRO A 370 -10.97 2.38 -30.80
CA PRO A 370 -9.63 2.92 -31.00
C PRO A 370 -8.58 2.24 -30.14
N ALA A 371 -7.34 2.22 -30.59
CA ALA A 371 -6.24 1.73 -29.79
C ALA A 371 -6.07 2.61 -28.53
N PRO A 372 -5.73 2.01 -27.38
CA PRO A 372 -5.38 2.78 -26.20
C PRO A 372 -4.21 3.72 -26.50
N VAL A 373 -4.24 4.92 -25.95
CA VAL A 373 -3.19 5.92 -26.18
C VAL A 373 -2.12 5.80 -25.09
N GLU A 374 -1.09 4.99 -25.34
CA GLU A 374 -0.03 4.65 -24.37
C GLU A 374 0.73 5.84 -23.77
N LYS A 375 0.79 6.97 -24.47
CA LYS A 375 1.59 8.13 -24.05
C LYS A 375 0.80 9.23 -23.35
N GLN A 376 -0.41 8.95 -22.91
CA GLN A 376 -1.17 9.93 -22.14
C GLN A 376 -0.72 9.96 -20.66
N PRO A 377 -0.76 11.14 -20.02
CA PRO A 377 -0.46 11.23 -18.59
C PRO A 377 -1.40 10.36 -17.75
N VAL A 378 -0.86 9.77 -16.70
CA VAL A 378 -1.62 8.92 -15.75
C VAL A 378 -2.74 9.67 -15.02
N LEU A 379 -2.68 11.00 -14.92
CA LEU A 379 -3.73 11.91 -14.48
C LEU A 379 -3.80 13.10 -15.44
N ASP A 380 -4.97 13.69 -15.60
CA ASP A 380 -5.17 14.83 -16.47
C ASP A 380 -4.45 16.08 -15.94
N ALA A 381 -3.90 16.86 -16.86
CA ALA A 381 -3.29 18.14 -16.51
C ALA A 381 -4.33 19.06 -15.87
N VAL A 382 -3.98 19.65 -14.74
CA VAL A 382 -4.85 20.60 -14.04
C VAL A 382 -4.77 21.95 -14.74
N SER A 383 -5.89 22.43 -15.22
CA SER A 383 -6.02 23.78 -15.76
C SER A 383 -5.75 24.80 -14.65
N LYS A 384 -5.03 25.88 -14.96
CA LYS A 384 -4.85 26.95 -13.96
C LYS A 384 -6.23 27.51 -13.59
N PRO A 385 -6.57 27.54 -12.29
CA PRO A 385 -7.83 28.12 -11.86
C PRO A 385 -7.94 29.59 -12.30
N GLN A 386 -9.06 29.95 -12.86
CA GLN A 386 -9.40 31.37 -13.11
C GLN A 386 -9.96 32.04 -11.84
N ALA A 387 -9.90 31.36 -10.71
CA ALA A 387 -10.46 31.78 -9.44
C ALA A 387 -9.74 33.02 -8.88
N VAL A 388 -10.50 33.90 -8.24
CA VAL A 388 -10.01 35.10 -7.54
C VAL A 388 -9.09 34.73 -6.36
N VAL A 389 -9.22 33.51 -5.83
CA VAL A 389 -8.42 32.99 -4.70
C VAL A 389 -7.34 32.05 -5.23
N ALA A 390 -6.10 32.19 -4.74
CA ALA A 390 -5.02 31.30 -5.06
C ALA A 390 -5.28 29.92 -4.43
N VAL A 391 -5.67 28.94 -5.24
CA VAL A 391 -5.93 27.57 -4.79
C VAL A 391 -4.60 26.86 -4.45
N PRO A 392 -4.44 26.31 -3.24
CA PRO A 392 -3.22 25.61 -2.85
C PRO A 392 -2.90 24.42 -3.76
N ARG A 393 -1.59 24.14 -3.99
CA ARG A 393 -1.13 23.01 -4.82
C ARG A 393 -1.74 21.67 -4.37
N ARG A 394 -1.88 21.46 -3.05
CA ARG A 394 -2.50 20.26 -2.48
C ARG A 394 -3.93 20.08 -2.99
N ILE A 395 -4.72 21.15 -3.02
CA ILE A 395 -6.10 21.12 -3.50
C ILE A 395 -6.15 20.87 -5.01
N LEU A 396 -5.27 21.50 -5.78
CA LEU A 396 -5.16 21.25 -7.22
C LEU A 396 -4.82 19.78 -7.52
N GLY A 397 -3.89 19.19 -6.79
CA GLY A 397 -3.52 17.77 -6.93
C GLY A 397 -4.67 16.84 -6.56
N ARG A 398 -5.34 17.08 -5.44
CA ARG A 398 -6.40 16.21 -4.90
C ARG A 398 -7.69 16.27 -5.71
N HIS A 399 -8.08 17.45 -6.18
CA HIS A 399 -9.37 17.67 -6.86
C HIS A 399 -9.25 17.91 -8.38
N GLY A 400 -8.04 18.09 -8.90
CA GLY A 400 -7.82 18.27 -10.33
C GLY A 400 -8.59 19.46 -10.89
N ASN A 401 -9.23 19.23 -12.03
CA ASN A 401 -10.03 20.25 -12.68
C ASN A 401 -11.32 20.63 -11.91
N ALA A 402 -11.74 19.86 -10.91
CA ALA A 402 -12.82 20.22 -10.01
C ALA A 402 -12.41 21.25 -8.92
N ALA A 403 -11.12 21.52 -8.75
CA ALA A 403 -10.62 22.44 -7.72
C ALA A 403 -11.18 23.86 -7.87
N SER A 404 -11.48 24.32 -9.08
CA SER A 404 -12.11 25.63 -9.32
C SER A 404 -13.55 25.67 -8.81
N ALA A 405 -14.34 24.64 -9.12
CA ALA A 405 -15.73 24.53 -8.65
C ALA A 405 -15.79 24.34 -7.12
N MET A 406 -14.83 23.62 -6.54
CA MET A 406 -14.68 23.53 -5.09
C MET A 406 -14.40 24.89 -4.47
N ALA A 407 -13.51 25.70 -5.08
CA ALA A 407 -13.20 27.03 -4.59
C ALA A 407 -14.41 27.97 -4.65
N GLU A 408 -15.25 27.85 -5.66
CA GLU A 408 -16.51 28.62 -5.80
C GLU A 408 -17.57 28.14 -4.80
N ALA A 409 -17.55 26.86 -4.40
CA ALA A 409 -18.49 26.29 -3.45
C ALA A 409 -18.15 26.60 -1.99
N ALA A 410 -16.89 26.93 -1.70
CA ALA A 410 -16.40 27.20 -0.36
C ALA A 410 -17.02 28.46 0.22
N ARG A 411 -17.35 28.44 1.50
CA ARG A 411 -17.92 29.58 2.26
C ARG A 411 -16.83 30.31 3.05
N GLU A 412 -17.20 31.43 3.63
CA GLU A 412 -16.36 32.18 4.55
C GLU A 412 -15.90 31.28 5.71
N GLY A 413 -14.61 31.28 6.02
CA GLY A 413 -13.98 30.42 7.04
C GLY A 413 -13.67 28.99 6.59
N GLU A 414 -14.19 28.49 5.47
CA GLU A 414 -13.97 27.08 5.06
C GLU A 414 -12.61 26.83 4.40
N TRP A 415 -11.84 27.87 4.10
CA TRP A 415 -10.43 27.75 3.76
C TRP A 415 -9.53 27.49 4.96
N GLU A 416 -10.09 27.47 6.16
CA GLU A 416 -9.38 27.04 7.35
C GLU A 416 -9.21 25.52 7.37
N VAL A 417 -8.11 25.09 7.99
CA VAL A 417 -7.79 23.68 8.16
C VAL A 417 -8.64 23.11 9.29
N VAL A 418 -9.18 21.91 9.10
CA VAL A 418 -9.78 21.13 10.18
C VAL A 418 -8.68 20.84 11.22
N PRO A 419 -8.87 21.22 12.48
CA PRO A 419 -7.83 21.10 13.51
C PRO A 419 -7.16 19.72 13.54
N GLN A 420 -5.84 19.69 13.71
CA GLN A 420 -4.99 18.51 13.74
C GLN A 420 -4.86 17.74 12.40
N THR A 421 -5.36 18.26 11.31
CA THR A 421 -5.28 17.63 9.99
C THR A 421 -4.71 18.60 8.94
N HIS A 422 -4.58 18.16 7.70
CA HIS A 422 -4.29 19.01 6.55
C HIS A 422 -5.54 19.26 5.67
N THR A 423 -6.68 18.73 6.06
CA THR A 423 -7.95 18.84 5.33
C THR A 423 -8.60 20.18 5.60
N LEU A 424 -9.09 20.85 4.54
CA LEU A 424 -9.83 22.09 4.65
C LEU A 424 -11.34 21.81 4.88
N TRP A 425 -12.05 22.70 5.56
CA TRP A 425 -13.51 22.60 5.65
C TRP A 425 -14.18 22.66 4.29
N ALA A 426 -13.58 23.38 3.33
CA ALA A 426 -14.04 23.41 1.94
C ALA A 426 -13.96 22.02 1.27
N GLU A 427 -12.99 21.16 1.61
CA GLU A 427 -12.93 19.79 1.12
C GLU A 427 -14.10 18.96 1.69
N VAL A 428 -14.49 19.18 2.94
CA VAL A 428 -15.65 18.50 3.56
C VAL A 428 -16.93 18.87 2.83
N ARG A 429 -17.17 20.17 2.59
CA ARG A 429 -18.33 20.65 1.84
C ARG A 429 -18.37 20.12 0.41
N TRP A 430 -17.25 20.23 -0.28
CA TRP A 430 -17.15 19.77 -1.66
C TRP A 430 -17.39 18.27 -1.79
N ALA A 431 -16.84 17.48 -0.87
CA ALA A 431 -17.04 16.04 -0.85
C ALA A 431 -18.51 15.67 -0.67
N ALA A 432 -19.21 16.30 0.28
CA ALA A 432 -20.65 16.12 0.46
C ALA A 432 -21.45 16.51 -0.80
N ARG A 433 -21.11 17.65 -1.42
CA ARG A 433 -21.84 18.19 -2.60
C ARG A 433 -21.64 17.37 -3.88
N ALA A 434 -20.41 16.87 -4.15
CA ALA A 434 -20.01 16.48 -5.51
C ALA A 434 -19.23 15.17 -5.61
N GLU A 435 -18.98 14.45 -4.52
CA GLU A 435 -18.11 13.27 -4.55
C GLU A 435 -18.86 11.96 -4.21
N ALA A 436 -20.10 11.85 -4.64
CA ALA A 436 -20.93 10.63 -4.53
C ALA A 436 -20.99 10.07 -3.09
N VAL A 437 -21.10 10.94 -2.09
CA VAL A 437 -21.32 10.56 -0.69
C VAL A 437 -22.76 10.08 -0.52
N VAL A 438 -22.93 8.83 -0.05
CA VAL A 438 -24.22 8.20 0.27
C VAL A 438 -24.37 8.04 1.78
N HIS A 439 -23.29 7.65 2.46
CA HIS A 439 -23.23 7.46 3.90
C HIS A 439 -22.18 8.37 4.54
N LEU A 440 -22.33 8.65 5.82
CA LEU A 440 -21.37 9.48 6.56
C LEU A 440 -19.96 8.88 6.57
N GLU A 441 -19.85 7.56 6.60
CA GLU A 441 -18.56 6.87 6.52
C GLU A 441 -17.80 7.14 5.21
N ASP A 442 -18.49 7.38 4.09
CA ASP A 442 -17.86 7.73 2.82
C ASP A 442 -17.09 9.04 2.96
N LEU A 443 -17.75 10.03 3.58
CA LEU A 443 -17.17 11.34 3.84
C LEU A 443 -15.99 11.24 4.80
N MET A 444 -16.19 10.57 5.94
CA MET A 444 -15.26 10.55 7.06
C MET A 444 -14.04 9.66 6.82
N LEU A 445 -14.25 8.48 6.21
CA LEU A 445 -13.20 7.46 6.08
C LEU A 445 -12.50 7.48 4.71
N ARG A 446 -13.13 8.00 3.65
CA ARG A 446 -12.60 7.90 2.29
C ARG A 446 -12.42 9.25 1.58
N ARG A 447 -13.35 10.20 1.71
CA ARG A 447 -13.21 11.50 1.05
C ARG A 447 -12.28 12.45 1.78
N THR A 448 -12.37 12.50 3.11
CA THR A 448 -11.63 13.46 3.95
C THR A 448 -10.62 12.83 4.91
N ARG A 449 -10.73 11.53 5.18
CA ARG A 449 -9.90 10.78 6.14
C ARG A 449 -10.03 11.26 7.60
N LEU A 450 -10.95 12.17 7.93
CA LEU A 450 -11.11 12.70 9.28
C LEU A 450 -11.37 11.61 10.32
N GLY A 451 -12.11 10.55 9.94
CA GLY A 451 -12.38 9.41 10.80
C GLY A 451 -11.13 8.58 11.17
N VAL A 452 -10.09 8.63 10.34
CA VAL A 452 -8.83 7.93 10.60
C VAL A 452 -7.81 8.84 11.29
N LEU A 453 -7.84 10.14 10.99
CA LEU A 453 -6.85 11.11 11.44
C LEU A 453 -7.16 11.74 12.82
N LEU A 454 -8.40 11.68 13.26
CA LEU A 454 -8.87 12.34 14.47
C LEU A 454 -9.25 11.35 15.57
N PRO A 455 -9.00 11.69 16.85
CA PRO A 455 -9.41 10.87 17.96
C PRO A 455 -10.90 10.53 17.93
N ARG A 456 -11.23 9.29 18.27
CA ARG A 456 -12.60 8.78 18.29
C ARG A 456 -13.38 9.07 17.01
N GLY A 457 -12.70 8.90 15.84
CA GLY A 457 -13.34 9.07 14.56
C GLY A 457 -13.78 10.48 14.22
N GLY A 458 -13.28 11.50 14.92
CA GLY A 458 -13.72 12.88 14.73
C GLY A 458 -15.09 13.19 15.34
N GLU A 459 -15.56 12.40 16.32
CA GLU A 459 -16.85 12.57 17.02
C GLU A 459 -17.11 14.04 17.43
N ALA A 460 -16.09 14.73 17.93
CA ALA A 460 -16.21 16.12 18.35
C ALA A 460 -16.60 17.09 17.22
N LEU A 461 -16.36 16.73 15.96
CA LEU A 461 -16.65 17.55 14.80
C LEU A 461 -18.00 17.19 14.12
N LEU A 462 -18.66 16.12 14.53
CA LEU A 462 -19.93 15.68 13.96
C LEU A 462 -21.01 16.76 13.94
N PRO A 463 -21.16 17.64 14.95
CA PRO A 463 -22.15 18.71 14.87
C PRO A 463 -21.92 19.66 13.69
N GLN A 464 -20.68 20.06 13.42
CA GLN A 464 -20.31 20.93 12.30
C GLN A 464 -20.41 20.21 10.95
N ILE A 465 -19.95 18.96 10.88
CA ILE A 465 -20.07 18.10 9.68
C ILE A 465 -21.54 17.87 9.36
N GLY A 466 -22.38 17.64 10.39
CA GLY A 466 -23.82 17.46 10.23
C GLY A 466 -24.52 18.68 9.62
N ALA A 467 -24.09 19.89 9.99
CA ALA A 467 -24.62 21.09 9.37
C ALA A 467 -24.31 21.14 7.86
N ILE A 468 -23.09 20.73 7.46
CA ILE A 468 -22.70 20.64 6.06
C ILE A 468 -23.49 19.53 5.33
N CYS A 469 -23.61 18.34 5.91
CA CYS A 469 -24.32 17.21 5.30
C CYS A 469 -25.82 17.51 5.11
N ARG A 470 -26.48 18.14 6.08
CA ARG A 470 -27.89 18.54 5.94
C ARG A 470 -28.09 19.49 4.76
N GLU A 471 -27.18 20.41 4.59
CA GLU A 471 -27.27 21.41 3.53
C GLU A 471 -26.94 20.82 2.15
N GLU A 472 -25.84 20.09 2.03
CA GLU A 472 -25.31 19.63 0.74
C GLU A 472 -25.98 18.33 0.25
N LEU A 473 -26.33 17.43 1.18
CA LEU A 473 -26.96 16.13 0.88
C LEU A 473 -28.48 16.12 1.08
N GLY A 474 -29.03 17.23 1.65
CA GLY A 474 -30.45 17.29 1.96
C GLY A 474 -30.90 16.34 3.06
N TRP A 475 -29.98 15.95 3.95
CA TRP A 475 -30.33 15.03 5.04
C TRP A 475 -31.16 15.73 6.10
N GLU A 476 -32.34 15.19 6.37
CA GLU A 476 -33.16 15.59 7.51
C GLU A 476 -32.54 15.12 8.82
N ASP A 477 -33.00 15.67 9.97
CA ASP A 477 -32.43 15.35 11.29
C ASP A 477 -32.45 13.86 11.58
N ALA A 478 -33.54 13.17 11.29
CA ALA A 478 -33.66 11.72 11.51
C ALA A 478 -32.65 10.92 10.69
N ARG A 479 -32.39 11.33 9.43
CA ARG A 479 -31.35 10.69 8.59
C ARG A 479 -29.97 10.98 9.15
N TRP A 480 -29.69 12.20 9.55
CA TRP A 480 -28.40 12.56 10.14
C TRP A 480 -28.11 11.79 11.44
N GLU A 481 -29.10 11.68 12.33
CA GLU A 481 -28.95 10.94 13.58
C GLU A 481 -28.64 9.46 13.34
N ALA A 482 -29.33 8.83 12.36
CA ALA A 482 -29.07 7.46 11.95
C ALA A 482 -27.64 7.29 11.40
N GLU A 483 -27.23 8.15 10.45
CA GLU A 483 -25.90 8.11 9.82
C GLU A 483 -24.77 8.32 10.84
N ALA A 484 -24.95 9.26 11.78
CA ALA A 484 -23.97 9.51 12.83
C ALA A 484 -23.85 8.31 13.79
N ALA A 485 -24.97 7.68 14.15
CA ALA A 485 -24.98 6.49 15.00
C ALA A 485 -24.34 5.28 14.31
N GLU A 486 -24.68 5.01 13.04
CA GLU A 486 -24.12 3.94 12.24
C GLU A 486 -22.62 4.13 12.02
N TYR A 487 -22.18 5.33 11.67
CA TYR A 487 -20.76 5.67 11.53
C TYR A 487 -19.99 5.43 12.83
N MET A 488 -20.49 5.89 13.98
CA MET A 488 -19.81 5.69 15.26
C MET A 488 -19.78 4.23 15.68
N ALA A 489 -20.84 3.46 15.39
CA ALA A 489 -20.86 2.02 15.62
C ALA A 489 -19.79 1.31 14.76
N LEU A 490 -19.72 1.62 13.47
CA LEU A 490 -18.70 1.11 12.55
C LEU A 490 -17.29 1.48 13.02
N TRP A 491 -17.08 2.75 13.37
CA TRP A 491 -15.77 3.23 13.81
C TRP A 491 -15.32 2.51 15.09
N ASN A 492 -16.20 2.38 16.07
CA ASN A 492 -15.91 1.68 17.32
C ASN A 492 -15.59 0.19 17.10
N ALA A 493 -16.26 -0.46 16.15
CA ALA A 493 -16.04 -1.87 15.84
C ALA A 493 -14.76 -2.14 15.07
N SER A 494 -14.37 -1.25 14.13
CA SER A 494 -13.36 -1.59 13.12
C SER A 494 -12.18 -0.63 13.04
N TYR A 495 -12.29 0.59 13.59
CA TYR A 495 -11.24 1.62 13.54
C TYR A 495 -10.69 1.99 14.92
N SER A 496 -11.34 1.54 15.99
CA SER A 496 -10.81 1.65 17.35
C SER A 496 -9.82 0.52 17.67
N LEU A 497 -9.14 0.60 18.80
CA LEU A 497 -8.37 -0.52 19.32
C LEU A 497 -9.30 -1.68 19.71
N PRO A 498 -8.83 -2.94 19.56
CA PRO A 498 -9.45 -4.08 20.20
C PRO A 498 -9.56 -3.89 21.72
N GLU A 499 -10.39 -4.69 22.37
CA GLU A 499 -10.50 -4.67 23.84
C GLU A 499 -9.12 -4.82 24.48
N ARG A 500 -8.69 -3.83 25.24
CA ARG A 500 -7.31 -3.71 25.78
C ARG A 500 -6.85 -4.94 26.56
N ALA A 501 -7.77 -5.56 27.30
CA ALA A 501 -7.48 -6.76 28.08
C ALA A 501 -7.11 -7.98 27.21
N THR A 502 -7.46 -7.96 25.94
CA THR A 502 -7.17 -9.04 24.98
C THR A 502 -5.85 -8.83 24.23
N ILE A 503 -5.26 -7.64 24.28
CA ILE A 503 -4.01 -7.32 23.59
C ILE A 503 -2.85 -7.96 24.38
N PRO A 504 -2.04 -8.83 23.75
CA PRO A 504 -0.89 -9.44 24.41
C PRO A 504 0.14 -8.41 24.88
N ASP A 505 0.90 -8.76 25.91
CA ASP A 505 2.02 -7.96 26.40
C ASP A 505 3.11 -7.87 25.33
N TRP A 506 3.18 -6.74 24.63
CA TRP A 506 4.16 -6.50 23.56
C TRP A 506 5.59 -6.31 24.08
N HIS A 507 5.78 -5.92 25.35
CA HIS A 507 7.10 -5.84 25.99
C HIS A 507 7.68 -7.26 26.17
N ALA A 508 6.84 -8.21 26.61
CA ALA A 508 7.21 -9.61 26.70
C ALA A 508 7.52 -10.18 25.30
N LEU A 509 6.66 -9.91 24.31
CA LEU A 509 6.86 -10.32 22.92
C LEU A 509 8.20 -9.84 22.37
N LEU A 510 8.54 -8.55 22.57
CA LEU A 510 9.81 -7.97 22.16
C LEU A 510 10.98 -8.63 22.87
N SER A 511 10.92 -8.78 24.18
CA SER A 511 12.02 -9.34 24.96
C SER A 511 12.32 -10.79 24.58
N ASP A 512 11.30 -11.61 24.32
CA ASP A 512 11.45 -12.99 23.86
C ASP A 512 12.04 -13.06 22.44
N ALA A 513 11.59 -12.17 21.54
CA ALA A 513 12.15 -12.07 20.19
C ALA A 513 13.63 -11.68 20.20
N LEU A 514 14.03 -10.73 21.04
CA LEU A 514 15.43 -10.31 21.17
C LEU A 514 16.30 -11.43 21.75
N ARG A 515 15.83 -12.16 22.76
CA ARG A 515 16.50 -13.34 23.30
C ARG A 515 16.71 -14.43 22.23
N ALA A 516 15.67 -14.71 21.45
CA ALA A 516 15.74 -15.69 20.36
C ALA A 516 16.75 -15.28 19.28
N ARG A 517 16.80 -13.99 18.91
CA ARG A 517 17.80 -13.44 17.98
C ARG A 517 19.22 -13.59 18.53
N GLU A 518 19.47 -13.27 19.79
CA GLU A 518 20.79 -13.40 20.39
C GLU A 518 21.26 -14.86 20.45
N LEU A 519 20.41 -15.79 20.85
CA LEU A 519 20.70 -17.23 20.81
C LEU A 519 21.04 -17.71 19.39
N SER A 520 20.31 -17.23 18.39
CA SER A 520 20.57 -17.55 16.99
C SER A 520 21.90 -16.97 16.50
N ARG A 521 22.23 -15.74 16.87
CA ARG A 521 23.55 -15.13 16.62
C ARG A 521 24.70 -15.91 17.25
N GLN A 522 24.54 -16.34 18.50
CA GLN A 522 25.54 -17.14 19.21
C GLN A 522 25.74 -18.50 18.56
N LYS A 523 24.66 -19.18 18.15
CA LYS A 523 24.73 -20.44 17.39
C LYS A 523 25.48 -20.25 16.07
N ARG A 524 25.17 -19.23 15.29
CA ARG A 524 25.87 -18.91 14.03
C ARG A 524 27.36 -18.61 14.25
N LYS A 525 27.71 -17.82 15.27
CA LYS A 525 29.11 -17.56 15.64
C LYS A 525 29.86 -18.85 16.04
N LYS A 526 29.20 -19.76 16.80
CA LYS A 526 29.77 -21.05 17.17
C LYS A 526 30.01 -21.93 15.94
N VAL A 527 29.06 -22.01 15.02
CA VAL A 527 29.20 -22.77 13.77
C VAL A 527 30.31 -22.18 12.91
N ALA A 528 30.34 -20.87 12.70
CA ALA A 528 31.38 -20.20 11.93
C ALA A 528 32.80 -20.44 12.54
N ARG A 529 32.92 -20.35 13.87
CA ARG A 529 34.19 -20.66 14.56
C ARG A 529 34.60 -22.14 14.37
N ARG A 530 33.66 -23.08 14.42
CA ARG A 530 33.94 -24.53 14.17
C ARG A 530 34.40 -24.75 12.72
N VAL A 531 33.73 -24.15 11.74
CA VAL A 531 34.10 -24.23 10.32
C VAL A 531 35.49 -23.65 10.10
N LEU A 532 35.78 -22.48 10.66
CA LEU A 532 37.09 -21.83 10.58
C LEU A 532 38.18 -22.70 11.23
N ALA A 533 37.93 -23.30 12.40
CA ALA A 533 38.86 -24.21 13.04
C ALA A 533 39.12 -25.47 12.19
N GLN A 534 38.08 -26.06 11.60
CA GLN A 534 38.23 -27.20 10.70
C GLN A 534 39.04 -26.87 9.44
N VAL A 535 38.76 -25.70 8.82
CA VAL A 535 39.55 -25.22 7.67
C VAL A 535 41.01 -24.98 8.07
N ALA A 536 41.25 -24.32 9.21
CA ALA A 536 42.62 -24.09 9.71
C ALA A 536 43.37 -25.42 9.99
N THR A 537 42.69 -26.42 10.61
CA THR A 537 43.26 -27.76 10.84
C THR A 537 43.54 -28.48 9.51
N GLY A 538 42.61 -28.42 8.55
CA GLY A 538 42.81 -28.96 7.21
C GLY A 538 43.98 -28.33 6.46
N CYS A 539 44.13 -26.99 6.53
CA CYS A 539 45.28 -26.30 5.96
C CYS A 539 46.60 -26.67 6.65
N ALA A 540 46.58 -26.83 7.98
CA ALA A 540 47.78 -27.24 8.72
C ALA A 540 48.23 -28.67 8.37
N VAL A 541 47.28 -29.62 8.24
CA VAL A 541 47.52 -31.00 7.81
C VAL A 541 48.03 -31.04 6.36
N ALA A 542 47.42 -30.30 5.46
CA ALA A 542 47.87 -30.17 4.06
C ALA A 542 49.29 -29.59 3.98
N GLY A 543 49.57 -28.54 4.76
CA GLY A 543 50.90 -27.96 4.87
C GLY A 543 51.96 -28.96 5.41
N ALA A 544 51.60 -29.73 6.46
CA ALA A 544 52.51 -30.73 7.01
C ALA A 544 52.82 -31.86 6.02
N LEU A 545 51.81 -32.30 5.24
CA LEU A 545 51.98 -33.33 4.18
C LEU A 545 52.84 -32.79 3.03
N LEU A 546 52.70 -31.56 2.61
CA LEU A 546 53.52 -30.91 1.59
C LEU A 546 54.98 -30.75 2.06
N PHE A 547 55.19 -30.29 3.30
CA PHE A 547 56.54 -30.16 3.87
C PHE A 547 57.18 -31.52 4.15
N GLY A 548 56.42 -32.53 4.60
CA GLY A 548 56.91 -33.87 4.78
C GLY A 548 57.30 -34.55 3.45
N GLY A 549 56.50 -34.35 2.41
CA GLY A 549 56.81 -34.82 1.06
C GLY A 549 58.05 -34.17 0.45
N LEU A 550 58.25 -32.85 0.64
CA LEU A 550 59.45 -32.15 0.23
C LEU A 550 60.72 -32.59 0.97
N ARG A 551 60.63 -32.93 2.27
CA ARG A 551 61.76 -33.50 3.02
C ARG A 551 62.10 -34.92 2.54
N ALA A 552 61.13 -35.76 2.32
CA ALA A 552 61.34 -37.11 1.79
C ALA A 552 61.91 -37.09 0.35
N TRP A 553 61.48 -36.15 -0.48
CA TRP A 553 62.06 -35.97 -1.83
C TRP A 553 63.52 -35.48 -1.79
N ARG A 554 63.85 -34.51 -0.93
CA ARG A 554 65.24 -34.05 -0.72
C ARG A 554 66.15 -35.11 -0.09
N GLY A 555 65.61 -36.01 0.75
CA GLY A 555 66.33 -37.15 1.31
C GLY A 555 66.70 -38.17 0.25
N ARG A 556 65.81 -38.47 -0.71
CA ARG A 556 66.07 -39.42 -1.81
C ARG A 556 67.03 -38.87 -2.86
N SER A 557 67.02 -37.59 -3.14
CA SER A 557 67.99 -36.96 -4.07
C SER A 557 69.41 -36.91 -3.51
N ARG A 558 69.61 -36.85 -2.19
CA ARG A 558 70.95 -36.91 -1.55
C ARG A 558 71.50 -38.35 -1.46
N SER A 559 70.66 -39.40 -1.42
CA SER A 559 71.14 -40.78 -1.41
C SER A 559 71.51 -41.30 -2.81
N ALA A 560 70.91 -40.76 -3.88
CA ALA A 560 71.26 -41.08 -5.26
C ALA A 560 72.63 -40.51 -5.69
N SER A 561 73.07 -39.35 -5.15
CA SER A 561 74.36 -38.75 -5.49
C SER A 561 75.57 -39.36 -4.73
N ARG A 562 75.31 -40.23 -3.72
CA ARG A 562 76.36 -40.94 -2.99
C ARG A 562 76.66 -42.35 -3.53
N LYS A 563 76.01 -42.88 -4.56
CA LYS A 563 76.28 -44.12 -5.22
C LYS A 563 76.98 -43.97 -6.60
N GLN A 564 77.45 -42.82 -6.90
CA GLN A 564 78.25 -42.52 -8.10
C GLN A 564 79.56 -41.78 -7.75
N LYS A 565 80.25 -42.21 -6.70
CA LYS A 565 81.67 -41.94 -6.50
C LYS A 565 82.36 -43.21 -6.02
#